data_d583f17f9f19234a8f370aeaa329d620
#
_entry.id   d583f17f9f19234a8f370aeaa329d620
#
_cell.length_a   1.000
_cell.length_b   1.000
_cell.length_c   1.000
_cell.angle_alpha   90.00
_cell.angle_beta   90.00
_cell.angle_gamma   90.00
#
_symmetry.space_group_name_H-M   'P 1'
#
loop_
_entity.id
_entity.type
_entity.pdbx_description
1 polymer ?
#
loop_
_entity_poly.entity_id
_entity_poly.type
_entity_poly.pdbx_seq_one_letter_code
_entity_poly.pdbx_strand_id
1 'polypeptide(L)'
;MRKITLCAPSRIYFDSPSGRFSHTAMVDYFSEVGIGAIDMSFECLDTLGEGYQSILYSAAKRAKEKGITIPACHLSFYMPDPHNEELMAKYSRELMRGVDAAALMEIPLAVAHPIAFYEKDSSYGDWVRANLKFLTPIVEYARGKGVKICIENMPSEKEAPGNHLYGSCALNISKLAEKLGAGICYDVGHANVSGYKISEHLEFLKGKIDILHIHDNMGKGQKDSHMLPFDGEVDWDDVIEGIKKSDFGGVLDVEVTAWALPADRRTRLDFGGKILMRARRIIAAAELIE
;
A
#
# COMPACT_ATOMS: atom_id res chain seq x y z
N MET A 1 2.90 19.56 -14.02
CA MET A 1 2.63 18.55 -12.96
C MET A 1 2.95 17.15 -13.47
N ARG A 2 3.48 16.28 -12.63
CA ARG A 2 3.66 14.87 -12.94
C ARG A 2 2.28 14.19 -12.96
N LYS A 3 2.09 13.18 -13.82
CA LYS A 3 0.81 12.50 -13.96
C LYS A 3 0.57 11.57 -12.77
N ILE A 4 -0.53 11.77 -12.03
CA ILE A 4 -0.98 10.85 -10.98
C ILE A 4 -1.68 9.64 -11.63
N THR A 5 -1.29 8.44 -11.24
CA THR A 5 -1.96 7.20 -11.65
C THR A 5 -2.88 6.74 -10.53
N LEU A 6 -4.20 6.83 -10.74
CA LEU A 6 -5.20 6.35 -9.79
C LEU A 6 -5.26 4.83 -9.81
N CYS A 7 -5.07 4.23 -8.65
CA CYS A 7 -5.09 2.80 -8.38
C CYS A 7 -6.12 2.46 -7.30
N ALA A 8 -6.51 1.20 -7.24
CA ALA A 8 -7.22 0.66 -6.07
C ALA A 8 -6.76 -0.79 -5.83
N PRO A 9 -6.81 -1.25 -4.57
CA PRO A 9 -6.26 -2.55 -4.22
C PRO A 9 -7.12 -3.69 -4.76
N SER A 10 -6.48 -4.74 -5.26
CA SER A 10 -7.15 -5.94 -5.77
C SER A 10 -8.09 -6.58 -4.74
N ARG A 11 -7.82 -6.38 -3.46
CA ARG A 11 -8.61 -6.90 -2.33
C ARG A 11 -10.01 -6.28 -2.17
N ILE A 12 -10.37 -5.22 -2.92
CA ILE A 12 -11.74 -4.73 -2.95
C ILE A 12 -12.70 -5.65 -3.71
N TYR A 13 -12.16 -6.59 -4.48
CA TYR A 13 -12.92 -7.60 -5.21
C TYR A 13 -12.97 -8.93 -4.45
N PHE A 14 -14.17 -9.44 -4.21
CA PHE A 14 -14.43 -10.77 -3.64
C PHE A 14 -15.42 -11.51 -4.49
N ASP A 15 -15.09 -12.73 -4.90
CA ASP A 15 -15.83 -13.48 -5.90
C ASP A 15 -17.09 -14.18 -5.35
N SER A 16 -17.12 -14.51 -4.07
CA SER A 16 -18.28 -15.17 -3.43
C SER A 16 -18.12 -15.29 -1.91
N PRO A 17 -19.22 -15.58 -1.19
CA PRO A 17 -19.17 -16.00 0.21
C PRO A 17 -18.31 -17.24 0.48
N SER A 18 -18.02 -18.04 -0.56
CA SER A 18 -17.17 -19.24 -0.47
C SER A 18 -15.67 -18.96 -0.52
N GLY A 19 -15.24 -17.69 -0.61
CA GLY A 19 -13.83 -17.30 -0.54
C GLY A 19 -13.00 -17.66 -1.77
N ARG A 20 -13.61 -18.03 -2.88
CA ARG A 20 -12.87 -18.23 -4.13
C ARG A 20 -12.63 -16.88 -4.78
N PHE A 21 -11.36 -16.53 -4.96
CA PHE A 21 -10.92 -15.32 -5.63
C PHE A 21 -10.47 -15.65 -7.05
N SER A 22 -11.15 -15.06 -8.05
CA SER A 22 -10.73 -15.16 -9.45
C SER A 22 -10.02 -13.88 -9.88
N HIS A 23 -8.73 -13.96 -10.11
CA HIS A 23 -7.91 -12.82 -10.53
C HIS A 23 -8.33 -12.24 -11.89
N THR A 24 -8.81 -13.08 -12.82
CA THR A 24 -9.32 -12.59 -14.12
C THR A 24 -10.66 -11.90 -13.96
N ALA A 25 -11.58 -12.43 -13.12
CA ALA A 25 -12.86 -11.79 -12.82
C ALA A 25 -12.66 -10.47 -12.05
N MET A 26 -11.64 -10.38 -11.20
CA MET A 26 -11.22 -9.13 -10.57
C MET A 26 -10.86 -8.08 -11.63
N VAL A 27 -10.02 -8.42 -12.61
CA VAL A 27 -9.66 -7.51 -13.71
C VAL A 27 -10.90 -7.04 -14.48
N ASP A 28 -11.83 -7.95 -14.76
CA ASP A 28 -13.10 -7.60 -15.42
C ASP A 28 -13.94 -6.62 -14.60
N TYR A 29 -13.99 -6.81 -13.27
CA TYR A 29 -14.64 -5.89 -12.35
C TYR A 29 -14.01 -4.48 -12.39
N PHE A 30 -12.69 -4.37 -12.33
CA PHE A 30 -12.00 -3.08 -12.42
C PHE A 30 -12.29 -2.37 -13.74
N SER A 31 -12.30 -3.12 -14.85
CA SER A 31 -12.68 -2.61 -16.17
C SER A 31 -14.13 -2.09 -16.19
N GLU A 32 -15.05 -2.81 -15.56
CA GLU A 32 -16.47 -2.45 -15.50
C GLU A 32 -16.71 -1.20 -14.65
N VAL A 33 -16.02 -1.07 -13.52
CA VAL A 33 -16.07 0.14 -12.67
C VAL A 33 -15.44 1.35 -13.36
N GLY A 34 -14.51 1.14 -14.29
CA GLY A 34 -13.74 2.19 -14.95
C GLY A 34 -12.50 2.64 -14.16
N ILE A 35 -11.98 1.79 -13.27
CA ILE A 35 -10.69 1.99 -12.60
C ILE A 35 -9.59 1.43 -13.51
N GLY A 36 -8.71 2.31 -14.00
CA GLY A 36 -7.70 1.96 -15.02
C GLY A 36 -6.40 1.35 -14.49
N ALA A 37 -6.24 1.23 -13.17
CA ALA A 37 -5.06 0.61 -12.57
C ALA A 37 -5.40 -0.16 -11.29
N ILE A 38 -4.65 -1.23 -11.04
CA ILE A 38 -4.81 -2.14 -9.89
C ILE A 38 -3.54 -2.12 -9.06
N ASP A 39 -3.65 -1.94 -7.76
CA ASP A 39 -2.64 -2.38 -6.80
C ASP A 39 -2.86 -3.86 -6.48
N MET A 40 -1.85 -4.69 -6.75
CA MET A 40 -1.96 -6.13 -6.62
C MET A 40 -1.56 -6.57 -5.22
N SER A 41 -2.48 -7.15 -4.44
CA SER A 41 -2.16 -7.66 -3.11
C SER A 41 -1.59 -9.07 -3.19
N PHE A 42 -0.40 -9.27 -2.62
CA PHE A 42 0.27 -10.58 -2.52
C PHE A 42 0.29 -11.14 -1.08
N GLU A 43 -0.63 -10.71 -0.26
CA GLU A 43 -0.74 -11.13 1.15
C GLU A 43 -0.94 -12.64 1.35
N CYS A 44 -1.54 -13.28 0.37
CA CYS A 44 -1.97 -14.69 0.47
C CYS A 44 -1.49 -15.55 -0.70
N LEU A 45 -0.29 -15.31 -1.25
CA LEU A 45 0.25 -16.13 -2.34
C LEU A 45 0.28 -17.62 -2.02
N ASP A 46 0.50 -17.99 -0.75
CA ASP A 46 0.50 -19.37 -0.30
C ASP A 46 -0.85 -20.06 -0.46
N THR A 47 -1.95 -19.31 -0.41
CA THR A 47 -3.30 -19.87 -0.59
C THR A 47 -3.62 -20.22 -2.03
N LEU A 48 -2.83 -19.73 -3.00
CA LEU A 48 -2.99 -20.04 -4.42
C LEU A 48 -2.40 -21.43 -4.79
N GLY A 49 -1.62 -22.03 -3.88
CA GLY A 49 -1.02 -23.35 -4.07
C GLY A 49 0.07 -23.41 -5.14
N GLU A 50 0.42 -24.63 -5.52
CA GLU A 50 1.34 -24.86 -6.64
C GLU A 50 0.70 -24.41 -7.95
N GLY A 51 1.44 -23.65 -8.77
CA GLY A 51 0.93 -23.13 -10.05
C GLY A 51 0.31 -21.73 -9.98
N TYR A 52 0.44 -21.01 -8.86
CA TYR A 52 0.00 -19.61 -8.74
C TYR A 52 0.51 -18.73 -9.88
N GLN A 53 1.67 -19.04 -10.46
CA GLN A 53 2.26 -18.30 -11.58
C GLN A 53 1.33 -18.28 -12.80
N SER A 54 0.63 -19.39 -13.11
CA SER A 54 -0.29 -19.44 -14.24
C SER A 54 -1.53 -18.58 -14.00
N ILE A 55 -1.99 -18.48 -12.75
CA ILE A 55 -3.10 -17.63 -12.34
C ILE A 55 -2.72 -16.16 -12.51
N LEU A 56 -1.56 -15.77 -11.98
CA LEU A 56 -1.06 -14.38 -12.07
C LEU A 56 -0.76 -13.98 -13.51
N TYR A 57 -0.14 -14.86 -14.31
CA TYR A 57 0.09 -14.63 -15.73
C TYR A 57 -1.23 -14.40 -16.49
N SER A 58 -2.26 -15.20 -16.20
CA SER A 58 -3.59 -15.04 -16.81
C SER A 58 -4.22 -13.71 -16.44
N ALA A 59 -4.07 -13.27 -15.19
CA ALA A 59 -4.54 -11.96 -14.73
C ALA A 59 -3.80 -10.81 -15.42
N ALA A 60 -2.47 -10.87 -15.50
CA ALA A 60 -1.66 -9.86 -16.18
C ALA A 60 -2.03 -9.75 -17.67
N LYS A 61 -2.19 -10.89 -18.35
CA LYS A 61 -2.67 -10.93 -19.73
C LYS A 61 -4.05 -10.29 -19.86
N ARG A 62 -4.98 -10.64 -18.97
CA ARG A 62 -6.34 -10.07 -18.96
C ARG A 62 -6.33 -8.56 -18.73
N ALA A 63 -5.46 -8.07 -17.83
CA ALA A 63 -5.29 -6.63 -17.61
C ALA A 63 -4.83 -5.91 -18.88
N LYS A 64 -3.83 -6.44 -19.58
CA LYS A 64 -3.38 -5.90 -20.88
C LYS A 64 -4.51 -5.86 -21.92
N GLU A 65 -5.31 -6.93 -22.03
CA GLU A 65 -6.48 -7.00 -22.93
C GLU A 65 -7.54 -5.93 -22.62
N LYS A 66 -7.69 -5.57 -21.35
CA LYS A 66 -8.64 -4.57 -20.87
C LYS A 66 -8.08 -3.13 -20.82
N GLY A 67 -6.80 -2.94 -21.14
CA GLY A 67 -6.14 -1.64 -21.01
C GLY A 67 -5.94 -1.19 -19.58
N ILE A 68 -5.93 -2.14 -18.62
CA ILE A 68 -5.67 -1.91 -17.20
C ILE A 68 -4.18 -2.07 -16.93
N THR A 69 -3.59 -1.15 -16.18
CA THR A 69 -2.21 -1.23 -15.71
C THR A 69 -2.13 -1.80 -14.30
N ILE A 70 -0.98 -2.36 -13.94
CA ILE A 70 -0.69 -2.83 -12.57
C ILE A 70 0.62 -2.16 -12.14
N PRO A 71 0.57 -0.88 -11.71
CA PRO A 71 1.79 -0.10 -11.43
C PRO A 71 2.43 -0.41 -10.08
N ALA A 72 1.68 -1.01 -9.17
CA ALA A 72 2.13 -1.32 -7.83
C ALA A 72 1.57 -2.66 -7.33
N CYS A 73 2.21 -3.21 -6.32
CA CYS A 73 1.69 -4.31 -5.52
C CYS A 73 2.01 -4.09 -4.04
N HIS A 74 1.18 -4.65 -3.17
CA HIS A 74 1.43 -4.76 -1.75
C HIS A 74 1.97 -6.15 -1.43
N LEU A 75 3.18 -6.24 -0.84
CA LEU A 75 3.75 -7.50 -0.37
C LEU A 75 3.04 -7.98 0.91
N SER A 76 3.35 -9.20 1.36
CA SER A 76 2.81 -9.71 2.63
C SER A 76 3.09 -8.73 3.78
N PHE A 77 2.05 -8.41 4.56
CA PHE A 77 2.16 -7.52 5.72
C PHE A 77 2.17 -8.28 7.05
N TYR A 78 2.14 -9.61 7.01
CA TYR A 78 2.27 -10.41 8.22
C TYR A 78 3.61 -10.12 8.88
N MET A 79 3.54 -9.48 10.06
CA MET A 79 4.74 -9.16 10.82
C MET A 79 4.87 -10.14 11.98
N PRO A 80 5.80 -11.09 11.90
CA PRO A 80 6.07 -11.99 13.01
C PRO A 80 6.82 -11.27 14.13
N ASP A 81 6.87 -11.91 15.30
CA ASP A 81 7.75 -11.48 16.38
C ASP A 81 9.21 -11.41 15.86
N PRO A 82 9.84 -10.23 15.89
CA PRO A 82 11.21 -10.04 15.37
C PRO A 82 12.28 -10.86 16.12
N HIS A 83 11.97 -11.38 17.31
CA HIS A 83 12.86 -12.27 18.08
C HIS A 83 12.71 -13.74 17.67
N ASN A 84 11.69 -14.09 16.89
CA ASN A 84 11.52 -15.44 16.37
C ASN A 84 12.20 -15.58 15.01
N GLU A 85 13.45 -16.07 15.02
CA GLU A 85 14.27 -16.19 13.81
C GLU A 85 13.62 -17.07 12.73
N GLU A 86 12.93 -18.15 13.11
CA GLU A 86 12.26 -19.05 12.16
C GLU A 86 11.10 -18.34 11.44
N LEU A 87 10.25 -17.63 12.20
CA LEU A 87 9.15 -16.86 11.64
C LEU A 87 9.65 -15.69 10.79
N MET A 88 10.72 -15.01 11.20
CA MET A 88 11.35 -13.95 10.41
C MET A 88 11.95 -14.48 9.10
N ALA A 89 12.58 -15.65 9.14
CA ALA A 89 13.09 -16.30 7.93
C ALA A 89 11.95 -16.74 6.99
N LYS A 90 10.84 -17.23 7.53
CA LYS A 90 9.63 -17.54 6.76
C LYS A 90 9.08 -16.27 6.10
N TYR A 91 8.90 -15.20 6.86
CA TYR A 91 8.41 -13.91 6.36
C TYR A 91 9.31 -13.34 5.25
N SER A 92 10.63 -13.41 5.43
CA SER A 92 11.56 -12.99 4.37
C SER A 92 11.35 -13.78 3.06
N ARG A 93 11.14 -15.09 3.13
CA ARG A 93 10.84 -15.91 1.93
C ARG A 93 9.50 -15.54 1.30
N GLU A 94 8.49 -15.23 2.09
CA GLU A 94 7.17 -14.77 1.60
C GLU A 94 7.31 -13.43 0.85
N LEU A 95 8.08 -12.48 1.40
CA LEU A 95 8.35 -11.21 0.71
C LEU A 95 9.09 -11.43 -0.62
N MET A 96 10.14 -12.26 -0.64
CA MET A 96 10.87 -12.57 -1.88
C MET A 96 9.98 -13.27 -2.92
N ARG A 97 9.07 -14.14 -2.47
CA ARG A 97 8.07 -14.76 -3.35
C ARG A 97 7.08 -13.76 -3.92
N GLY A 98 6.68 -12.75 -3.12
CA GLY A 98 5.88 -11.60 -3.61
C GLY A 98 6.63 -10.80 -4.67
N VAL A 99 7.93 -10.60 -4.50
CA VAL A 99 8.79 -9.96 -5.51
C VAL A 99 8.84 -10.79 -6.80
N ASP A 100 8.96 -12.12 -6.73
CA ASP A 100 8.91 -12.98 -7.92
C ASP A 100 7.55 -12.87 -8.64
N ALA A 101 6.45 -12.77 -7.88
CA ALA A 101 5.11 -12.55 -8.42
C ALA A 101 5.01 -11.18 -9.11
N ALA A 102 5.55 -10.12 -8.49
CA ALA A 102 5.60 -8.79 -9.07
C ALA A 102 6.39 -8.77 -10.40
N ALA A 103 7.58 -9.38 -10.41
CA ALA A 103 8.40 -9.49 -11.62
C ALA A 103 7.69 -10.29 -12.73
N LEU A 104 7.01 -11.38 -12.38
CA LEU A 104 6.22 -12.17 -13.33
C LEU A 104 5.09 -11.36 -13.99
N MET A 105 4.48 -10.47 -13.24
CA MET A 105 3.40 -9.59 -13.73
C MET A 105 3.90 -8.26 -14.32
N GLU A 106 5.22 -8.05 -14.38
CA GLU A 106 5.85 -6.80 -14.83
C GLU A 106 5.48 -5.59 -13.97
N ILE A 107 5.24 -5.79 -12.67
CA ILE A 107 4.89 -4.73 -11.72
C ILE A 107 6.18 -4.02 -11.25
N PRO A 108 6.31 -2.70 -11.45
CA PRO A 108 7.56 -2.00 -11.16
C PRO A 108 7.75 -1.62 -9.69
N LEU A 109 6.66 -1.44 -8.91
CA LEU A 109 6.70 -0.96 -7.53
C LEU A 109 6.08 -1.99 -6.59
N ALA A 110 6.72 -2.21 -5.43
CA ALA A 110 6.20 -3.12 -4.41
C ALA A 110 6.30 -2.48 -3.02
N VAL A 111 5.18 -2.39 -2.32
CA VAL A 111 5.10 -1.86 -0.96
C VAL A 111 5.58 -2.92 0.03
N ALA A 112 6.42 -2.52 0.97
CA ALA A 112 6.88 -3.34 2.08
C ALA A 112 6.86 -2.54 3.38
N HIS A 113 6.44 -3.20 4.46
CA HIS A 113 6.42 -2.60 5.78
C HIS A 113 7.80 -2.67 6.47
N PRO A 114 8.20 -1.64 7.20
CA PRO A 114 9.30 -1.76 8.15
C PRO A 114 8.89 -2.67 9.30
N ILE A 115 9.84 -3.42 9.86
CA ILE A 115 9.57 -4.20 11.07
C ILE A 115 9.37 -3.28 12.26
N ALA A 116 8.38 -3.59 13.10
CA ALA A 116 8.22 -2.96 14.40
C ALA A 116 9.27 -3.53 15.39
N PHE A 117 9.73 -2.67 16.27
CA PHE A 117 10.62 -3.05 17.34
C PHE A 117 9.92 -2.80 18.67
N TYR A 118 9.69 -3.87 19.45
CA TYR A 118 8.80 -3.84 20.62
C TYR A 118 9.51 -3.72 21.97
N GLU A 119 10.83 -3.69 22.01
CA GLU A 119 11.51 -3.53 23.28
C GLU A 119 11.29 -2.13 23.84
N LYS A 120 10.85 -2.08 25.09
CA LYS A 120 10.47 -0.85 25.81
C LYS A 120 11.56 0.22 25.80
N ASP A 121 12.82 -0.20 25.72
CA ASP A 121 13.99 0.66 25.79
C ASP A 121 14.74 0.76 24.44
N SER A 122 14.12 0.31 23.34
CA SER A 122 14.73 0.37 22.01
C SER A 122 14.94 1.80 21.56
N SER A 123 16.15 2.09 21.10
CA SER A 123 16.47 3.38 20.49
C SER A 123 16.08 3.41 18.99
N TYR A 124 15.98 4.62 18.45
CA TYR A 124 15.88 4.80 16.98
C TYR A 124 16.99 4.08 16.22
N GLY A 125 18.20 4.07 16.74
CA GLY A 125 19.34 3.36 16.15
C GLY A 125 19.14 1.84 16.10
N ASP A 126 18.49 1.26 17.12
CA ASP A 126 18.16 -0.18 17.16
C ASP A 126 17.13 -0.51 16.09
N TRP A 127 16.08 0.29 15.99
CA TRP A 127 15.06 0.14 14.96
C TRP A 127 15.66 0.23 13.55
N VAL A 128 16.54 1.20 13.28
CA VAL A 128 17.22 1.32 11.99
C VAL A 128 18.07 0.09 11.69
N ARG A 129 18.89 -0.38 12.66
CA ARG A 129 19.75 -1.56 12.47
C ARG A 129 18.93 -2.82 12.15
N ALA A 130 17.84 -3.05 12.90
CA ALA A 130 16.97 -4.20 12.69
C ALA A 130 16.34 -4.16 11.29
N ASN A 131 15.82 -3.01 10.88
CA ASN A 131 15.22 -2.83 9.55
C ASN A 131 16.25 -2.98 8.42
N LEU A 132 17.45 -2.43 8.55
CA LEU A 132 18.50 -2.62 7.57
C LEU A 132 18.91 -4.08 7.46
N LYS A 133 19.09 -4.78 8.59
CA LYS A 133 19.42 -6.21 8.59
C LYS A 133 18.37 -7.05 7.87
N PHE A 134 17.09 -6.74 8.07
CA PHE A 134 15.98 -7.52 7.51
C PHE A 134 15.66 -7.14 6.06
N LEU A 135 15.56 -5.84 5.77
CA LEU A 135 15.05 -5.38 4.47
C LEU A 135 16.13 -5.30 3.37
N THR A 136 17.42 -5.12 3.71
CA THR A 136 18.48 -5.02 2.69
C THR A 136 18.49 -6.21 1.73
N PRO A 137 18.48 -7.48 2.17
CA PRO A 137 18.48 -8.62 1.26
C PRO A 137 17.24 -8.63 0.33
N ILE A 138 16.09 -8.17 0.83
CA ILE A 138 14.83 -8.13 0.07
C ILE A 138 14.89 -7.04 -1.00
N VAL A 139 15.37 -5.84 -0.62
CA VAL A 139 15.54 -4.71 -1.56
C VAL A 139 16.53 -5.04 -2.65
N GLU A 140 17.66 -5.67 -2.32
CA GLU A 140 18.66 -6.11 -3.32
C GLU A 140 18.10 -7.17 -4.25
N TYR A 141 17.38 -8.15 -3.71
CA TYR A 141 16.70 -9.18 -4.50
C TYR A 141 15.70 -8.57 -5.47
N ALA A 142 14.84 -7.66 -4.98
CA ALA A 142 13.84 -6.97 -5.79
C ALA A 142 14.48 -6.14 -6.92
N ARG A 143 15.56 -5.41 -6.59
CA ARG A 143 16.32 -4.64 -7.58
C ARG A 143 16.87 -5.54 -8.69
N GLY A 144 17.38 -6.72 -8.35
CA GLY A 144 17.84 -7.73 -9.32
C GLY A 144 16.72 -8.26 -10.23
N LYS A 145 15.47 -8.12 -9.83
CA LYS A 145 14.27 -8.51 -10.59
C LYS A 145 13.61 -7.34 -11.33
N GLY A 146 14.14 -6.12 -11.22
CA GLY A 146 13.55 -4.93 -11.82
C GLY A 146 12.37 -4.37 -11.04
N VAL A 147 12.18 -4.77 -9.78
CA VAL A 147 11.13 -4.29 -8.87
C VAL A 147 11.74 -3.33 -7.85
N LYS A 148 11.14 -2.15 -7.67
CA LYS A 148 11.55 -1.18 -6.65
C LYS A 148 10.69 -1.38 -5.40
N ILE A 149 11.32 -1.68 -4.26
CA ILE A 149 10.63 -1.69 -2.97
C ILE A 149 10.36 -0.26 -2.52
N CYS A 150 9.14 0.01 -2.06
CA CYS A 150 8.72 1.26 -1.44
C CYS A 150 8.39 0.99 0.03
N ILE A 151 9.08 1.68 0.95
CA ILE A 151 8.87 1.51 2.39
C ILE A 151 7.71 2.39 2.82
N GLU A 152 6.77 1.79 3.54
CA GLU A 152 5.56 2.46 4.01
C GLU A 152 5.70 3.01 5.43
N ASN A 153 5.09 4.18 5.71
CA ASN A 153 4.92 4.64 7.09
C ASN A 153 3.75 3.91 7.75
N MET A 154 3.97 3.45 8.97
CA MET A 154 3.02 2.62 9.71
C MET A 154 2.20 3.42 10.74
N PRO A 155 0.99 2.98 11.10
CA PRO A 155 0.21 3.66 12.12
C PRO A 155 0.84 3.52 13.50
N SER A 156 0.76 4.57 14.32
CA SER A 156 1.11 4.54 15.74
C SER A 156 -0.16 4.51 16.58
N GLU A 157 -0.82 3.36 16.61
CA GLU A 157 -2.00 3.13 17.43
C GLU A 157 -1.62 2.98 18.92
N LYS A 158 -2.44 3.58 19.81
CA LYS A 158 -2.09 3.71 21.24
C LYS A 158 -1.99 2.39 21.98
N GLU A 159 -2.69 1.35 21.55
CA GLU A 159 -2.87 0.09 22.28
C GLU A 159 -2.65 -1.16 21.43
N ALA A 160 -2.29 -0.99 20.16
CA ALA A 160 -2.08 -2.14 19.28
C ALA A 160 -0.75 -2.84 19.58
N PRO A 161 -0.73 -4.17 19.60
CA PRO A 161 0.52 -4.90 19.46
C PRO A 161 1.07 -4.55 18.07
N GLY A 162 2.16 -3.80 18.02
CA GLY A 162 2.73 -3.31 16.78
C GLY A 162 2.85 -1.81 16.66
N ASN A 163 2.82 -1.10 17.78
CA ASN A 163 3.02 0.35 17.75
C ASN A 163 4.38 0.68 17.08
N HIS A 164 4.29 1.20 15.86
CA HIS A 164 5.43 1.57 15.03
C HIS A 164 5.96 2.97 15.36
N LEU A 165 6.31 3.23 16.62
CA LEU A 165 6.73 4.53 17.11
C LEU A 165 7.71 5.26 16.15
N TYR A 166 8.71 4.55 15.63
CA TYR A 166 9.69 5.13 14.70
C TYR A 166 9.23 5.04 13.25
N GLY A 167 8.48 4.01 12.89
CA GLY A 167 7.98 3.78 11.53
C GLY A 167 6.83 4.69 11.12
N SER A 168 6.19 5.41 12.05
CA SER A 168 5.08 6.31 11.74
C SER A 168 5.53 7.69 11.22
N CYS A 169 6.77 8.08 11.46
CA CYS A 169 7.28 9.40 11.14
C CYS A 169 7.88 9.47 9.74
N ALA A 170 7.43 10.41 8.92
CA ALA A 170 7.94 10.63 7.56
C ALA A 170 9.46 10.83 7.48
N LEU A 171 10.05 11.55 8.45
CA LEU A 171 11.50 11.74 8.51
C LEU A 171 12.24 10.40 8.69
N ASN A 172 11.74 9.53 9.57
CA ASN A 172 12.37 8.24 9.85
C ASN A 172 12.26 7.30 8.66
N ILE A 173 11.10 7.24 8.02
CA ILE A 173 10.87 6.46 6.79
C ILE A 173 11.77 6.97 5.65
N SER A 174 11.86 8.28 5.45
CA SER A 174 12.76 8.86 4.44
C SER A 174 14.21 8.45 4.65
N LYS A 175 14.71 8.51 5.89
CA LYS A 175 16.08 8.08 6.22
C LYS A 175 16.31 6.59 6.05
N LEU A 176 15.31 5.77 6.38
CA LEU A 176 15.39 4.31 6.20
C LEU A 176 15.40 3.97 4.70
N ALA A 177 14.48 4.53 3.92
CA ALA A 177 14.40 4.33 2.47
C ALA A 177 15.70 4.76 1.77
N GLU A 178 16.27 5.91 2.14
CA GLU A 178 17.55 6.38 1.61
C GLU A 178 18.68 5.39 1.89
N LYS A 179 18.80 4.87 3.12
CA LYS A 179 19.83 3.88 3.49
C LYS A 179 19.67 2.54 2.76
N LEU A 180 18.45 2.14 2.45
CA LEU A 180 18.13 0.94 1.69
C LEU A 180 18.25 1.12 0.17
N GLY A 181 18.30 2.36 -0.31
CA GLY A 181 18.12 2.67 -1.73
C GLY A 181 16.73 2.26 -2.24
N ALA A 182 15.73 2.38 -1.39
CA ALA A 182 14.32 2.07 -1.63
C ALA A 182 13.52 3.34 -1.97
N GLY A 183 12.28 3.15 -2.44
CA GLY A 183 11.28 4.20 -2.59
C GLY A 183 10.50 4.44 -1.31
N ILE A 184 9.53 5.36 -1.40
CA ILE A 184 8.61 5.69 -0.30
C ILE A 184 7.18 5.44 -0.75
N CYS A 185 6.46 4.65 0.03
CA CYS A 185 5.01 4.64 0.09
C CYS A 185 4.60 5.51 1.28
N TYR A 186 3.83 6.57 1.05
CA TYR A 186 3.31 7.39 2.14
C TYR A 186 1.83 7.13 2.32
N ASP A 187 1.46 6.62 3.50
CA ASP A 187 0.06 6.38 3.86
C ASP A 187 -0.50 7.53 4.70
N VAL A 188 -1.57 8.13 4.16
CA VAL A 188 -2.30 9.27 4.73
C VAL A 188 -3.09 8.86 5.97
N GLY A 189 -3.75 7.71 5.93
CA GLY A 189 -4.54 7.22 7.06
C GLY A 189 -3.66 6.85 8.25
N HIS A 190 -2.54 6.19 8.01
CA HIS A 190 -1.54 5.90 9.04
C HIS A 190 -1.00 7.17 9.71
N ALA A 191 -0.76 8.21 8.92
CA ALA A 191 -0.33 9.51 9.44
C ALA A 191 -1.41 10.17 10.29
N ASN A 192 -2.69 10.08 9.88
CA ASN A 192 -3.83 10.60 10.63
C ASN A 192 -4.01 9.89 11.98
N VAL A 193 -3.96 8.55 12.01
CA VAL A 193 -3.98 7.74 13.25
C VAL A 193 -2.82 8.13 14.16
N SER A 194 -1.66 8.40 13.61
CA SER A 194 -0.48 8.84 14.37
C SER A 194 -0.56 10.29 14.84
N GLY A 195 -1.53 11.07 14.34
CA GLY A 195 -1.79 12.46 14.71
C GLY A 195 -0.81 13.46 14.13
N TYR A 196 -0.25 13.16 12.96
CA TYR A 196 0.60 14.08 12.22
C TYR A 196 -0.20 15.01 11.32
N LYS A 197 0.36 16.18 11.05
CA LYS A 197 -0.14 17.07 10.01
C LYS A 197 0.38 16.60 8.66
N ILE A 198 -0.55 16.15 7.81
CA ILE A 198 -0.24 15.42 6.59
C ILE A 198 0.45 16.33 5.56
N SER A 199 -0.01 17.59 5.43
CA SER A 199 0.61 18.54 4.51
C SER A 199 2.08 18.81 4.82
N GLU A 200 2.48 18.87 6.09
CA GLU A 200 3.87 19.06 6.50
C GLU A 200 4.73 17.84 6.13
N HIS A 201 4.20 16.61 6.33
CA HIS A 201 4.90 15.40 5.93
C HIS A 201 5.07 15.29 4.41
N LEU A 202 4.01 15.57 3.65
CA LEU A 202 4.04 15.53 2.20
C LEU A 202 4.99 16.58 1.62
N GLU A 203 5.00 17.80 2.17
CA GLU A 203 5.95 18.85 1.80
C GLU A 203 7.41 18.45 2.10
N PHE A 204 7.66 17.85 3.28
CA PHE A 204 8.99 17.33 3.65
C PHE A 204 9.46 16.22 2.68
N LEU A 205 8.55 15.38 2.21
CA LEU A 205 8.82 14.29 1.27
C LEU A 205 8.79 14.72 -0.20
N LYS A 206 8.80 16.02 -0.49
CA LYS A 206 8.71 16.56 -1.85
C LYS A 206 9.63 15.85 -2.84
N GLY A 207 9.03 15.33 -3.92
CA GLY A 207 9.73 14.64 -5.01
C GLY A 207 10.27 13.26 -4.68
N LYS A 208 9.97 12.70 -3.48
CA LYS A 208 10.48 11.40 -3.01
C LYS A 208 9.41 10.31 -2.95
N ILE A 209 8.12 10.65 -3.04
CA ILE A 209 7.01 9.72 -2.88
C ILE A 209 6.75 9.02 -4.21
N ASP A 210 6.85 7.69 -4.22
CA ASP A 210 6.52 6.84 -5.36
C ASP A 210 5.05 6.41 -5.34
N ILE A 211 4.55 6.07 -4.14
CA ILE A 211 3.18 5.60 -3.90
C ILE A 211 2.57 6.43 -2.77
N LEU A 212 1.33 6.84 -2.93
CA LEU A 212 0.52 7.51 -1.92
C LEU A 212 -0.71 6.65 -1.65
N HIS A 213 -0.78 6.03 -0.47
CA HIS A 213 -1.97 5.35 0.01
C HIS A 213 -2.91 6.36 0.64
N ILE A 214 -4.18 6.30 0.25
CA ILE A 214 -5.23 7.14 0.80
C ILE A 214 -6.40 6.29 1.28
N HIS A 215 -6.76 6.47 2.52
CA HIS A 215 -7.98 5.96 3.15
C HIS A 215 -8.36 6.85 4.33
N ASP A 216 -9.53 6.64 4.89
CA ASP A 216 -10.02 7.39 6.03
C ASP A 216 -10.09 6.54 7.29
N ASN A 217 -10.12 7.18 8.44
CA ASN A 217 -10.24 6.58 9.76
C ASN A 217 -10.75 7.62 10.78
N MET A 218 -10.90 7.21 12.05
CA MET A 218 -11.44 8.06 13.11
C MET A 218 -10.39 8.86 13.88
N GLY A 219 -9.21 9.07 13.27
CA GLY A 219 -8.20 10.00 13.76
C GLY A 219 -7.23 9.43 14.80
N LYS A 220 -6.57 10.35 15.48
CA LYS A 220 -5.44 10.07 16.36
C LYS A 220 -5.72 9.03 17.43
N GLY A 221 -4.88 7.99 17.44
CA GLY A 221 -4.91 6.91 18.43
C GLY A 221 -6.10 5.97 18.28
N GLN A 222 -6.89 6.10 17.21
CA GLN A 222 -7.96 5.18 16.87
C GLN A 222 -7.41 4.04 16.00
N LYS A 223 -8.28 3.04 15.78
CA LYS A 223 -7.96 1.93 14.89
C LYS A 223 -7.78 2.42 13.45
N ASP A 224 -6.78 1.90 12.79
CA ASP A 224 -6.64 2.03 11.36
C ASP A 224 -7.72 1.23 10.64
N SER A 225 -8.74 1.90 10.12
CA SER A 225 -9.99 1.27 9.69
C SER A 225 -10.20 1.24 8.19
N HIS A 226 -9.28 1.79 7.39
CA HIS A 226 -9.32 1.78 5.93
C HIS A 226 -10.71 2.13 5.35
N MET A 227 -11.33 3.21 5.85
CA MET A 227 -12.61 3.71 5.37
C MET A 227 -12.45 4.43 4.03
N LEU A 228 -13.55 4.57 3.30
CA LEU A 228 -13.54 5.40 2.09
C LEU A 228 -13.16 6.85 2.43
N PRO A 229 -12.35 7.53 1.60
CA PRO A 229 -12.08 8.95 1.76
C PRO A 229 -13.37 9.77 1.96
N PHE A 230 -13.37 10.68 2.92
CA PHE A 230 -14.50 11.51 3.39
C PHE A 230 -15.55 10.78 4.25
N ASP A 231 -15.32 9.56 4.70
CA ASP A 231 -16.22 8.86 5.64
C ASP A 231 -15.73 8.91 7.10
N GLY A 232 -14.53 9.42 7.36
CA GLY A 232 -13.90 9.54 8.67
C GLY A 232 -13.50 10.97 9.02
N GLU A 233 -12.38 11.10 9.75
CA GLU A 233 -11.87 12.36 10.31
C GLU A 233 -10.53 12.81 9.69
N VAL A 234 -10.12 12.26 8.56
CA VAL A 234 -8.97 12.78 7.82
C VAL A 234 -9.30 14.17 7.30
N ASP A 235 -8.42 15.14 7.57
CA ASP A 235 -8.51 16.48 7.00
C ASP A 235 -8.09 16.46 5.53
N TRP A 236 -9.07 16.26 4.65
CA TRP A 236 -8.84 16.16 3.20
C TRP A 236 -8.37 17.45 2.56
N ASP A 237 -8.64 18.61 3.15
CA ASP A 237 -8.12 19.89 2.67
C ASP A 237 -6.61 19.96 2.95
N ASP A 238 -6.17 19.52 4.12
CA ASP A 238 -4.75 19.38 4.47
C ASP A 238 -4.02 18.36 3.57
N VAL A 239 -4.66 17.23 3.27
CA VAL A 239 -4.13 16.22 2.33
C VAL A 239 -3.93 16.81 0.93
N ILE A 240 -4.96 17.49 0.40
CA ILE A 240 -4.93 18.10 -0.94
C ILE A 240 -3.84 19.18 -1.01
N GLU A 241 -3.73 20.02 0.03
CA GLU A 241 -2.65 21.00 0.14
C GLU A 241 -1.27 20.34 0.13
N GLY A 242 -1.12 19.24 0.89
CA GLY A 242 0.11 18.46 0.93
C GLY A 242 0.48 17.86 -0.42
N ILE A 243 -0.48 17.31 -1.16
CA ILE A 243 -0.26 16.77 -2.51
C ILE A 243 0.25 17.88 -3.45
N LYS A 244 -0.37 19.07 -3.42
CA LYS A 244 0.08 20.24 -4.20
C LYS A 244 1.55 20.61 -3.89
N LYS A 245 1.91 20.67 -2.60
CA LYS A 245 3.24 21.05 -2.15
C LYS A 245 4.31 19.99 -2.41
N SER A 246 3.94 18.73 -2.42
CA SER A 246 4.86 17.59 -2.54
C SER A 246 5.41 17.35 -3.94
N ASP A 247 4.85 18.00 -4.98
CA ASP A 247 5.16 17.72 -6.39
C ASP A 247 4.92 16.23 -6.75
N PHE A 248 3.92 15.63 -6.11
CA PHE A 248 3.59 14.22 -6.27
C PHE A 248 3.09 13.92 -7.68
N GLY A 249 3.56 12.81 -8.24
CA GLY A 249 3.20 12.34 -9.57
C GLY A 249 3.54 10.87 -9.72
N GLY A 250 3.09 10.09 -8.74
CA GLY A 250 3.27 8.64 -8.65
C GLY A 250 1.95 7.88 -8.71
N VAL A 251 1.92 6.75 -8.03
CA VAL A 251 0.72 5.91 -7.86
C VAL A 251 -0.06 6.39 -6.64
N LEU A 252 -1.31 6.82 -6.86
CA LEU A 252 -2.25 7.11 -5.78
C LEU A 252 -3.18 5.92 -5.65
N ASP A 253 -3.01 5.14 -4.58
CA ASP A 253 -3.85 3.98 -4.28
C ASP A 253 -4.90 4.30 -3.22
N VAL A 254 -6.16 3.96 -3.52
CA VAL A 254 -7.26 4.10 -2.57
C VAL A 254 -7.34 2.83 -1.73
N GLU A 255 -6.54 2.76 -0.69
CA GLU A 255 -6.33 1.57 0.12
C GLU A 255 -7.47 1.31 1.12
N VAL A 256 -8.63 0.96 0.61
CA VAL A 256 -9.83 0.71 1.40
C VAL A 256 -10.15 -0.77 1.54
N THR A 257 -10.93 -1.13 2.55
CA THR A 257 -11.37 -2.50 2.78
C THR A 257 -12.83 -2.69 2.42
N ALA A 258 -13.15 -3.86 1.84
CA ALA A 258 -14.51 -4.24 1.47
C ALA A 258 -15.03 -5.46 2.25
N TRP A 259 -14.34 -5.87 3.32
CA TRP A 259 -14.62 -7.09 4.08
C TRP A 259 -16.04 -7.20 4.61
N ALA A 260 -16.66 -6.06 4.97
CA ALA A 260 -18.00 -6.02 5.52
C ALA A 260 -19.10 -5.87 4.46
N LEU A 261 -18.75 -5.78 3.18
CA LEU A 261 -19.72 -5.56 2.13
C LEU A 261 -20.36 -6.88 1.67
N PRO A 262 -21.68 -6.87 1.36
CA PRO A 262 -22.33 -7.98 0.68
C PRO A 262 -21.61 -8.35 -0.61
N ALA A 263 -21.51 -9.66 -0.89
CA ALA A 263 -20.80 -10.16 -2.05
C ALA A 263 -21.60 -10.05 -3.37
N ASP A 264 -22.74 -9.33 -3.39
CA ASP A 264 -23.51 -9.13 -4.59
C ASP A 264 -22.88 -8.12 -5.55
N ARG A 265 -23.09 -8.35 -6.85
CA ARG A 265 -22.46 -7.56 -7.92
C ARG A 265 -22.81 -6.06 -7.85
N ARG A 266 -24.06 -5.73 -7.52
CA ARG A 266 -24.53 -4.34 -7.48
C ARG A 266 -23.82 -3.54 -6.39
N THR A 267 -23.76 -4.09 -5.17
CA THR A 267 -23.05 -3.45 -4.04
C THR A 267 -21.57 -3.24 -4.34
N ARG A 268 -20.91 -4.22 -4.99
CA ARG A 268 -19.50 -4.08 -5.37
C ARG A 268 -19.27 -3.00 -6.41
N LEU A 269 -20.12 -2.92 -7.45
CA LEU A 269 -20.01 -1.88 -8.47
C LEU A 269 -20.26 -0.49 -7.88
N ASP A 270 -21.23 -0.35 -6.98
CA ASP A 270 -21.48 0.91 -6.26
C ASP A 270 -20.28 1.32 -5.40
N PHE A 271 -19.66 0.38 -4.70
CA PHE A 271 -18.47 0.64 -3.91
C PHE A 271 -17.28 1.08 -4.76
N GLY A 272 -16.98 0.35 -5.84
CA GLY A 272 -15.95 0.74 -6.79
C GLY A 272 -16.20 2.12 -7.41
N GLY A 273 -17.45 2.43 -7.75
CA GLY A 273 -17.87 3.75 -8.21
C GLY A 273 -17.59 4.86 -7.19
N LYS A 274 -17.84 4.60 -5.90
CA LYS A 274 -17.51 5.54 -4.81
C LYS A 274 -16.01 5.77 -4.69
N ILE A 275 -15.20 4.71 -4.75
CA ILE A 275 -13.73 4.81 -4.78
C ILE A 275 -13.30 5.76 -5.90
N LEU A 276 -13.72 5.47 -7.13
CA LEU A 276 -13.35 6.24 -8.32
C LEU A 276 -13.76 7.72 -8.21
N MET A 277 -14.99 7.99 -7.76
CA MET A 277 -15.51 9.35 -7.63
C MET A 277 -14.72 10.15 -6.58
N ARG A 278 -14.45 9.57 -5.41
CA ARG A 278 -13.77 10.26 -4.30
C ARG A 278 -12.30 10.51 -4.61
N ALA A 279 -11.60 9.54 -5.19
CA ALA A 279 -10.23 9.72 -5.63
C ALA A 279 -10.10 10.79 -6.73
N ARG A 280 -10.99 10.80 -7.73
CA ARG A 280 -11.01 11.84 -8.75
C ARG A 280 -11.25 13.23 -8.17
N ARG A 281 -12.10 13.35 -7.15
CA ARG A 281 -12.30 14.62 -6.43
C ARG A 281 -11.01 15.12 -5.79
N ILE A 282 -10.25 14.24 -5.13
CA ILE A 282 -8.96 14.59 -4.50
C ILE A 282 -7.95 15.02 -5.57
N ILE A 283 -7.79 14.21 -6.63
CA ILE A 283 -6.85 14.48 -7.72
C ILE A 283 -7.20 15.81 -8.40
N ALA A 284 -8.46 16.03 -8.78
CA ALA A 284 -8.89 17.26 -9.43
C ALA A 284 -8.63 18.49 -8.55
N ALA A 285 -8.91 18.41 -7.25
CA ALA A 285 -8.63 19.48 -6.31
C ALA A 285 -7.12 19.74 -6.12
N ALA A 286 -6.29 18.68 -6.19
CA ALA A 286 -4.84 18.80 -6.12
C ALA A 286 -4.21 19.38 -7.40
N GLU A 287 -4.85 19.16 -8.57
CA GLU A 287 -4.40 19.66 -9.88
C GLU A 287 -4.85 21.10 -10.17
N LEU A 288 -5.87 21.61 -9.47
CA LEU A 288 -6.30 22.99 -9.58
C LEU A 288 -5.22 23.90 -8.97
N ILE A 289 -4.35 24.43 -9.84
CA ILE A 289 -3.44 25.52 -9.49
C ILE A 289 -4.27 26.82 -9.54
N GLU A 290 -4.32 27.56 -8.42
CA GLU A 290 -4.81 28.92 -8.42
C GLU A 290 -3.88 29.85 -9.24
#